data_21c29fee826192d4ea8a5491939747e8
#
_entry.id   21c29fee826192d4ea8a5491939747e8
#
_cell.length_a   1.000
_cell.length_b   1.000
_cell.length_c   1.000
_cell.angle_alpha   90.00
_cell.angle_beta   90.00
_cell.angle_gamma   90.00
#
_symmetry.space_group_name_H-M   'P 1'
#
loop_
_entity.id
_entity.type
_entity.pdbx_description
1 polymer ?
#
loop_
_entity_poly.entity_id
_entity_poly.type
_entity_poly.pdbx_seq_one_letter_code
_entity_poly.pdbx_strand_id
1 'polypeptide(L)'
;GGYMFYQSPEYHRVTRFRGNAVPMDRPGHYVYLRDAKNGDYWSISWQPVGKPLDQAKYTCRHGMSYTTYECDYKGIKASQTLMVPMDDAVELWDVRLKNTTDKERRISVFSYCEFSFHHIMIDNQNFQMSLYCAGSSYDENIIEYDLFYEEFGYQYFTSNVTPDGFECLRDSFLGAYRTEDNPIAVERGTCSGSHELGNNHCGSLQKDLVLAPGEEVRLIFMLGEGSREAGKKIREKYSDMANVDAAYAQLKDYWENKFAQLQIKTPNEGMNTLINTWNL
;
A
#
# COMPACT_ATOMS: atom_id res chain seq x y z
N GLY A 1 -5.69 8.40 -1.09
CA GLY A 1 -5.06 7.17 -1.55
C GLY A 1 -4.79 7.18 -3.03
N GLY A 2 -3.77 6.52 -3.42
CA GLY A 2 -3.42 6.34 -4.81
C GLY A 2 -4.10 5.13 -5.44
N TYR A 3 -3.88 4.95 -6.72
CA TYR A 3 -4.19 3.70 -7.41
C TYR A 3 -3.00 3.30 -8.27
N MET A 4 -2.89 2.01 -8.53
CA MET A 4 -1.83 1.43 -9.34
C MET A 4 -2.39 0.91 -10.66
N PHE A 5 -1.64 1.10 -11.72
CA PHE A 5 -1.90 0.51 -13.02
C PHE A 5 -0.59 0.03 -13.64
N TYR A 6 -0.70 -0.95 -14.54
CA TYR A 6 0.39 -1.41 -15.37
C TYR A 6 0.14 -0.94 -16.81
N GLN A 7 1.10 -0.32 -17.44
CA GLN A 7 1.08 0.28 -18.79
C GLN A 7 0.12 1.46 -18.96
N SER A 8 -1.14 1.36 -18.58
CA SER A 8 -2.15 2.38 -18.86
C SER A 8 -3.22 2.46 -17.77
N PRO A 9 -3.65 3.66 -17.36
CA PRO A 9 -4.74 3.79 -16.40
C PRO A 9 -6.12 3.33 -16.94
N GLU A 10 -6.25 3.13 -18.25
CA GLU A 10 -7.46 2.60 -18.88
C GLU A 10 -7.48 1.07 -18.87
N TYR A 11 -6.33 0.47 -19.14
CA TYR A 11 -6.13 -0.98 -19.19
C TYR A 11 -5.08 -1.42 -18.16
N HIS A 12 -5.07 -2.69 -17.80
CA HIS A 12 -4.11 -3.26 -16.86
C HIS A 12 -4.09 -2.54 -15.51
N ARG A 13 -5.25 -2.20 -15.01
CA ARG A 13 -5.38 -1.60 -13.70
C ARG A 13 -5.15 -2.67 -12.62
N VAL A 14 -4.33 -2.37 -11.64
CA VAL A 14 -3.98 -3.29 -10.54
C VAL A 14 -4.90 -3.05 -9.35
N THR A 15 -5.10 -1.81 -8.94
CA THR A 15 -5.96 -1.49 -7.81
C THR A 15 -7.20 -0.71 -8.23
N ARG A 16 -8.27 -0.91 -7.46
CA ARG A 16 -9.56 -0.26 -7.70
C ARG A 16 -9.48 1.25 -7.52
N PHE A 17 -10.08 1.95 -8.45
CA PHE A 17 -10.28 3.39 -8.42
C PHE A 17 -11.76 3.70 -8.65
N ARG A 18 -12.31 4.59 -7.83
CA ARG A 18 -13.69 5.06 -7.99
C ARG A 18 -13.68 6.53 -8.40
N GLY A 19 -14.00 6.82 -9.66
CA GLY A 19 -13.95 8.16 -10.23
C GLY A 19 -14.81 9.20 -9.51
N ASN A 20 -15.88 8.77 -8.85
CA ASN A 20 -16.78 9.63 -8.08
C ASN A 20 -16.51 9.63 -6.56
N ALA A 21 -15.40 9.07 -6.12
CA ALA A 21 -15.05 9.01 -4.70
C ALA A 21 -14.44 10.31 -4.15
N VAL A 22 -14.26 11.34 -4.97
CA VAL A 22 -13.82 12.67 -4.52
C VAL A 22 -14.95 13.35 -3.71
N PRO A 23 -14.68 13.88 -2.51
CA PRO A 23 -13.34 14.07 -1.89
C PRO A 23 -12.89 12.93 -0.97
N MET A 24 -13.51 11.76 -1.02
CA MET A 24 -13.28 10.70 -0.01
C MET A 24 -11.97 9.94 -0.18
N ASP A 25 -11.28 10.07 -1.32
CA ASP A 25 -9.97 9.46 -1.58
C ASP A 25 -9.88 7.96 -1.21
N ARG A 26 -10.94 7.21 -1.56
CA ARG A 26 -11.09 5.77 -1.30
C ARG A 26 -11.39 5.01 -2.59
N PRO A 27 -10.98 3.73 -2.70
CA PRO A 27 -10.04 2.99 -1.86
C PRO A 27 -8.60 3.46 -2.07
N GLY A 28 -7.70 3.08 -1.15
CA GLY A 28 -6.28 3.44 -1.19
C GLY A 28 -5.38 2.27 -0.79
N HIS A 29 -4.09 2.55 -0.70
CA HIS A 29 -3.08 1.62 -0.21
C HIS A 29 -2.82 1.92 1.27
N TYR A 30 -3.50 1.19 2.16
CA TYR A 30 -3.51 1.50 3.58
C TYR A 30 -2.65 0.53 4.38
N VAL A 31 -2.04 1.06 5.44
CA VAL A 31 -1.42 0.27 6.49
C VAL A 31 -2.04 0.68 7.82
N TYR A 32 -2.70 -0.28 8.45
CA TYR A 32 -3.28 -0.12 9.77
C TYR A 32 -2.33 -0.66 10.83
N LEU A 33 -2.31 0.01 11.96
CA LEU A 33 -1.57 -0.37 13.15
C LEU A 33 -2.55 -0.55 14.29
N ARG A 34 -2.41 -1.63 15.05
CA ARG A 34 -3.25 -1.92 16.21
C ARG A 34 -2.41 -2.25 17.42
N ASP A 35 -2.65 -1.57 18.52
CA ASP A 35 -2.08 -1.93 19.80
C ASP A 35 -2.80 -3.16 20.36
N ALA A 36 -2.11 -4.30 20.43
CA ALA A 36 -2.68 -5.55 20.90
C ALA A 36 -3.12 -5.51 22.37
N LYS A 37 -2.56 -4.57 23.18
CA LYS A 37 -2.86 -4.47 24.60
C LYS A 37 -4.25 -3.90 24.88
N ASN A 38 -4.68 -2.93 24.11
CA ASN A 38 -5.92 -2.18 24.38
C ASN A 38 -6.91 -2.16 23.19
N GLY A 39 -6.51 -2.74 22.05
CA GLY A 39 -7.34 -2.79 20.85
C GLY A 39 -7.46 -1.48 20.09
N ASP A 40 -6.78 -0.41 20.53
CA ASP A 40 -6.76 0.86 19.79
C ASP A 40 -6.03 0.69 18.46
N TYR A 41 -6.58 1.24 17.38
CA TYR A 41 -6.01 1.13 16.06
C TYR A 41 -6.04 2.46 15.31
N TRP A 42 -5.11 2.64 14.40
CA TRP A 42 -4.97 3.82 13.54
C TRP A 42 -4.38 3.42 12.20
N SER A 43 -4.32 4.34 11.25
CA SER A 43 -3.61 4.16 9.97
C SER A 43 -2.37 5.05 9.91
N ILE A 44 -1.34 4.65 9.12
CA ILE A 44 -0.12 5.46 8.95
C ILE A 44 -0.44 6.75 8.19
N SER A 45 -1.28 6.70 7.16
CA SER A 45 -1.91 7.89 6.58
C SER A 45 -3.06 8.35 7.48
N TRP A 46 -3.38 9.67 7.50
CA TRP A 46 -4.48 10.17 8.34
C TRP A 46 -5.81 9.49 7.99
N GLN A 47 -6.17 9.47 6.72
CA GLN A 47 -7.24 8.59 6.24
C GLN A 47 -6.69 7.16 6.09
N PRO A 48 -7.50 6.11 6.31
CA PRO A 48 -8.96 6.16 6.48
C PRO A 48 -9.44 6.30 7.92
N VAL A 49 -8.63 6.01 8.95
CA VAL A 49 -9.10 5.96 10.35
C VAL A 49 -9.36 7.34 10.94
N GLY A 50 -8.56 8.35 10.59
CA GLY A 50 -8.81 9.74 10.96
C GLY A 50 -8.68 10.05 12.45
N LYS A 51 -7.59 9.63 13.12
CA LYS A 51 -7.37 10.04 14.52
C LYS A 51 -7.35 11.56 14.67
N PRO A 52 -7.85 12.11 15.80
CA PRO A 52 -7.84 13.54 16.06
C PRO A 52 -6.42 14.12 15.96
N LEU A 53 -6.26 15.25 15.26
CA LEU A 53 -4.97 15.88 14.97
C LEU A 53 -4.32 16.54 16.20
N ASP A 54 -5.03 16.70 17.28
CA ASP A 54 -4.52 17.10 18.59
C ASP A 54 -3.89 15.92 19.37
N GLN A 55 -4.17 14.68 18.97
CA GLN A 55 -3.66 13.45 19.58
C GLN A 55 -2.60 12.74 18.75
N ALA A 56 -2.61 12.94 17.44
CA ALA A 56 -1.71 12.28 16.51
C ALA A 56 -1.14 13.28 15.49
N LYS A 57 0.14 13.11 15.16
CA LYS A 57 0.79 13.90 14.11
C LYS A 57 0.84 13.10 12.82
N TYR A 58 0.41 13.72 11.75
CA TYR A 58 0.46 13.14 10.41
C TYR A 58 1.20 14.06 9.45
N THR A 59 2.01 13.47 8.59
CA THR A 59 2.70 14.17 7.49
C THR A 59 2.52 13.37 6.22
N CYS A 60 2.31 14.06 5.11
CA CYS A 60 2.37 13.48 3.77
C CYS A 60 3.34 14.29 2.93
N ARG A 61 4.28 13.61 2.30
CA ARG A 61 5.26 14.22 1.38
C ARG A 61 5.24 13.51 0.06
N HIS A 62 5.01 14.25 -0.99
CA HIS A 62 5.12 13.76 -2.36
C HIS A 62 6.49 14.17 -2.91
N GLY A 63 7.26 13.17 -3.31
CA GLY A 63 8.48 13.35 -4.08
C GLY A 63 8.27 12.92 -5.53
N MET A 64 9.31 12.96 -6.32
CA MET A 64 9.28 12.47 -7.68
C MET A 64 9.25 10.93 -7.68
N SER A 65 8.10 10.39 -8.11
CA SER A 65 7.81 8.96 -8.18
C SER A 65 7.75 8.22 -6.83
N TYR A 66 7.61 8.95 -5.72
CA TYR A 66 7.33 8.35 -4.42
C TYR A 66 6.43 9.23 -3.57
N THR A 67 5.75 8.60 -2.62
CA THR A 67 4.96 9.29 -1.60
C THR A 67 5.27 8.68 -0.24
N THR A 68 5.55 9.53 0.76
CA THR A 68 5.78 9.11 2.14
C THR A 68 4.70 9.66 3.04
N TYR A 69 4.04 8.76 3.76
CA TYR A 69 3.15 9.07 4.88
C TYR A 69 3.89 8.80 6.18
N GLU A 70 3.72 9.67 7.16
CA GLU A 70 4.28 9.52 8.50
C GLU A 70 3.19 9.74 9.55
N CYS A 71 3.25 8.96 10.61
CA CYS A 71 2.38 9.07 11.77
C CYS A 71 3.18 8.98 13.07
N ASP A 72 2.86 9.83 14.04
CA ASP A 72 3.34 9.72 15.42
C ASP A 72 2.12 9.69 16.34
N TYR A 73 1.83 8.50 16.88
CA TYR A 73 0.67 8.29 17.74
C TYR A 73 1.02 7.37 18.92
N LYS A 74 0.72 7.84 20.14
CA LYS A 74 0.91 7.09 21.40
C LYS A 74 2.29 6.41 21.53
N GLY A 75 3.34 7.10 21.06
CA GLY A 75 4.72 6.63 21.16
C GLY A 75 5.13 5.57 20.14
N ILE A 76 4.32 5.36 19.10
CA ILE A 76 4.72 4.63 17.90
C ILE A 76 4.88 5.65 16.78
N LYS A 77 6.11 5.78 16.27
CA LYS A 77 6.39 6.48 15.02
C LYS A 77 6.35 5.47 13.88
N ALA A 78 5.56 5.77 12.87
CA ALA A 78 5.43 4.91 11.70
C ALA A 78 5.56 5.73 10.42
N SER A 79 6.12 5.12 9.38
CA SER A 79 6.14 5.67 8.04
C SER A 79 5.81 4.61 7.00
N GLN A 80 5.22 5.04 5.90
CA GLN A 80 4.95 4.23 4.71
C GLN A 80 5.41 5.02 3.50
N THR A 81 6.42 4.52 2.78
CA THR A 81 6.85 5.08 1.50
C THR A 81 6.40 4.17 0.37
N LEU A 82 5.58 4.72 -0.51
CA LEU A 82 5.14 4.06 -1.74
C LEU A 82 6.05 4.49 -2.88
N MET A 83 6.63 3.54 -3.60
CA MET A 83 7.45 3.81 -4.79
C MET A 83 7.38 2.66 -5.80
N VAL A 84 7.62 2.99 -7.06
CA VAL A 84 7.77 2.01 -8.14
C VAL A 84 9.24 2.04 -8.58
N PRO A 85 9.98 0.94 -8.46
CA PRO A 85 11.34 0.82 -9.00
C PRO A 85 11.37 1.04 -10.51
N MET A 86 12.49 1.49 -11.04
CA MET A 86 12.61 1.78 -12.47
C MET A 86 12.60 0.53 -13.36
N ASP A 87 13.09 -0.60 -12.83
CA ASP A 87 13.35 -1.80 -13.61
C ASP A 87 12.37 -2.94 -13.34
N ASP A 88 11.43 -2.77 -12.40
CA ASP A 88 10.48 -3.82 -12.02
C ASP A 88 9.03 -3.31 -11.99
N ALA A 89 8.11 -4.14 -12.46
CA ALA A 89 6.67 -3.88 -12.45
C ALA A 89 6.05 -4.21 -11.08
N VAL A 90 6.48 -3.49 -10.06
CA VAL A 90 6.01 -3.65 -8.67
C VAL A 90 5.95 -2.30 -7.96
N GLU A 91 4.94 -2.10 -7.14
CA GLU A 91 4.91 -1.02 -6.17
C GLU A 91 5.42 -1.56 -4.82
N LEU A 92 6.47 -0.94 -4.30
CA LEU A 92 7.03 -1.24 -2.99
C LEU A 92 6.43 -0.31 -1.95
N TRP A 93 5.97 -0.89 -0.83
CA TRP A 93 5.54 -0.17 0.36
C TRP A 93 6.60 -0.39 1.45
N ASP A 94 7.51 0.55 1.59
CA ASP A 94 8.52 0.55 2.66
C ASP A 94 7.87 1.08 3.94
N VAL A 95 7.55 0.17 4.85
CA VAL A 95 6.88 0.47 6.12
C VAL A 95 7.87 0.35 7.25
N ARG A 96 8.03 1.41 8.04
CA ARG A 96 8.90 1.44 9.22
C ARG A 96 8.10 1.79 10.46
N LEU A 97 8.35 1.06 11.54
CA LEU A 97 7.73 1.30 12.84
C LEU A 97 8.81 1.40 13.90
N LYS A 98 8.74 2.45 14.72
CA LYS A 98 9.65 2.67 15.85
C LYS A 98 8.87 2.85 17.13
N ASN A 99 9.21 2.04 18.14
CA ASN A 99 8.72 2.23 19.50
C ASN A 99 9.56 3.32 20.18
N THR A 100 8.97 4.48 20.45
CA THR A 100 9.64 5.60 21.13
C THR A 100 9.38 5.62 22.64
N THR A 101 8.67 4.61 23.16
CA THR A 101 8.37 4.50 24.59
C THR A 101 9.47 3.73 25.35
N ASP A 102 9.41 3.76 26.66
CA ASP A 102 10.28 3.02 27.56
C ASP A 102 9.80 1.58 27.88
N LYS A 103 8.76 1.12 27.19
CA LYS A 103 8.11 -0.18 27.41
C LYS A 103 8.01 -0.97 26.12
N GLU A 104 8.00 -2.29 26.23
CA GLU A 104 7.65 -3.20 25.14
C GLU A 104 6.23 -2.88 24.62
N ARG A 105 6.09 -2.86 23.30
CA ARG A 105 4.80 -2.65 22.61
C ARG A 105 4.51 -3.83 21.68
N ARG A 106 3.28 -4.28 21.69
CA ARG A 106 2.79 -5.31 20.78
C ARG A 106 1.87 -4.66 19.76
N ILE A 107 2.32 -4.62 18.54
CA ILE A 107 1.63 -3.93 17.43
C ILE A 107 1.34 -4.92 16.32
N SER A 108 0.07 -5.06 15.96
CA SER A 108 -0.35 -5.77 14.75
C SER A 108 -0.39 -4.79 13.58
N VAL A 109 0.25 -5.16 12.49
CA VAL A 109 0.28 -4.41 11.24
C VAL A 109 -0.61 -5.10 10.23
N PHE A 110 -1.52 -4.35 9.57
CA PHE A 110 -2.38 -4.86 8.50
C PHE A 110 -2.19 -3.98 7.28
N SER A 111 -1.73 -4.57 6.19
CA SER A 111 -1.75 -3.89 4.88
C SER A 111 -3.11 -4.08 4.23
N TYR A 112 -3.50 -3.18 3.32
CA TYR A 112 -4.77 -3.29 2.61
C TYR A 112 -4.72 -2.59 1.25
N CYS A 113 -5.15 -3.32 0.22
CA CYS A 113 -5.49 -2.77 -1.09
C CYS A 113 -6.71 -3.51 -1.66
N GLU A 114 -7.46 -2.87 -2.56
CA GLU A 114 -8.52 -3.53 -3.33
C GLU A 114 -8.04 -3.80 -4.74
N PHE A 115 -8.11 -5.05 -5.18
CA PHE A 115 -7.81 -5.42 -6.56
C PHE A 115 -8.89 -4.90 -7.51
N SER A 116 -8.49 -4.53 -8.70
CA SER A 116 -9.37 -4.03 -9.73
C SER A 116 -9.54 -5.03 -10.85
N PHE A 117 -10.72 -4.99 -11.46
CA PHE A 117 -10.89 -5.57 -12.76
C PHE A 117 -10.01 -4.84 -13.79
N HIS A 118 -9.48 -5.59 -14.73
CA HIS A 118 -8.44 -5.17 -15.68
C HIS A 118 -8.75 -3.86 -16.42
N HIS A 119 -10.02 -3.70 -16.85
CA HIS A 119 -10.48 -2.59 -17.65
C HIS A 119 -11.35 -1.62 -16.83
N ILE A 120 -10.98 -0.34 -16.78
CA ILE A 120 -11.67 0.66 -15.95
C ILE A 120 -13.16 0.79 -16.28
N MET A 121 -13.53 0.75 -17.56
CA MET A 121 -14.93 0.92 -17.96
C MET A 121 -15.77 -0.24 -17.47
N ILE A 122 -15.26 -1.46 -17.51
CA ILE A 122 -15.94 -2.65 -16.99
C ILE A 122 -16.07 -2.55 -15.48
N ASP A 123 -14.99 -2.20 -14.76
CA ASP A 123 -15.01 -2.08 -13.30
C ASP A 123 -15.98 -0.98 -12.82
N ASN A 124 -16.08 0.13 -13.55
CA ASN A 124 -16.99 1.23 -13.19
C ASN A 124 -18.44 1.02 -13.62
N GLN A 125 -18.69 0.36 -14.78
CA GLN A 125 -20.03 0.16 -15.34
C GLN A 125 -20.68 -1.13 -14.88
N ASN A 126 -19.88 -2.18 -14.68
CA ASN A 126 -20.36 -3.49 -14.33
C ASN A 126 -19.52 -4.10 -13.20
N PHE A 127 -19.64 -3.50 -12.04
CA PHE A 127 -19.02 -3.97 -10.81
C PHE A 127 -19.28 -5.47 -10.52
N GLN A 128 -20.40 -6.01 -10.99
CA GLN A 128 -20.72 -7.43 -10.81
C GLN A 128 -19.78 -8.35 -11.59
N MET A 129 -19.12 -7.87 -12.64
CA MET A 129 -18.17 -8.70 -13.39
C MET A 129 -17.01 -9.15 -12.51
N SER A 130 -16.47 -8.28 -11.65
CA SER A 130 -15.42 -8.67 -10.70
C SER A 130 -15.90 -9.70 -9.67
N LEU A 131 -17.22 -9.72 -9.35
CA LEU A 131 -17.79 -10.70 -8.44
C LEU A 131 -17.90 -12.10 -9.06
N TYR A 132 -17.98 -12.23 -10.39
CA TYR A 132 -18.19 -13.50 -11.07
C TYR A 132 -17.00 -13.98 -11.88
N CYS A 133 -16.13 -13.07 -12.30
CA CYS A 133 -15.05 -13.35 -13.23
C CYS A 133 -13.66 -13.20 -12.61
N ALA A 134 -13.56 -13.23 -11.29
CA ALA A 134 -12.31 -13.14 -10.57
C ALA A 134 -12.23 -14.16 -9.44
N GLY A 135 -11.02 -14.47 -9.04
CA GLY A 135 -10.73 -15.31 -7.89
C GLY A 135 -9.51 -14.80 -7.13
N SER A 136 -9.35 -15.24 -5.91
CA SER A 136 -8.15 -15.00 -5.14
C SER A 136 -7.71 -16.24 -4.38
N SER A 137 -6.42 -16.39 -4.23
CA SER A 137 -5.80 -17.49 -3.50
C SER A 137 -4.61 -17.00 -2.69
N TYR A 138 -4.27 -17.71 -1.64
CA TYR A 138 -3.08 -17.47 -0.85
C TYR A 138 -2.25 -18.72 -0.75
N ASP A 139 -1.01 -18.63 -1.18
CA ASP A 139 -0.02 -19.70 -1.05
C ASP A 139 1.39 -19.10 -1.03
N GLU A 140 2.34 -19.76 -0.38
CA GLU A 140 3.75 -19.36 -0.31
C GLU A 140 3.98 -17.89 0.12
N ASN A 141 3.12 -17.38 1.00
CA ASN A 141 3.09 -15.98 1.47
C ASN A 141 2.72 -14.95 0.39
N ILE A 142 2.04 -15.38 -0.65
CA ILE A 142 1.60 -14.54 -1.77
C ILE A 142 0.09 -14.66 -1.92
N ILE A 143 -0.59 -13.53 -1.92
CA ILE A 143 -1.96 -13.41 -2.41
C ILE A 143 -1.86 -13.25 -3.92
N GLU A 144 -2.56 -14.12 -4.66
CA GLU A 144 -2.73 -14.01 -6.11
C GLU A 144 -4.20 -13.71 -6.40
N TYR A 145 -4.44 -12.75 -7.26
CA TYR A 145 -5.74 -12.38 -7.77
C TYR A 145 -5.81 -12.71 -9.26
N ASP A 146 -6.81 -13.49 -9.67
CA ASP A 146 -6.99 -14.02 -11.01
C ASP A 146 -8.22 -13.40 -11.66
N LEU A 147 -8.08 -12.98 -12.91
CA LEU A 147 -9.16 -12.53 -13.76
C LEU A 147 -9.43 -13.55 -14.87
N PHE A 148 -10.71 -13.92 -15.07
CA PHE A 148 -11.13 -14.94 -16.03
C PHE A 148 -11.94 -14.37 -17.20
N TYR A 149 -11.92 -13.07 -17.42
CA TYR A 149 -12.74 -12.41 -18.43
C TYR A 149 -11.87 -11.87 -19.58
N GLU A 150 -12.23 -12.24 -20.83
CA GLU A 150 -11.60 -11.88 -22.10
C GLU A 150 -10.12 -12.28 -22.20
N GLU A 151 -9.27 -11.76 -21.34
CA GLU A 151 -7.87 -12.13 -21.21
C GLU A 151 -7.60 -12.52 -19.77
N PHE A 152 -6.75 -13.52 -19.58
CA PHE A 152 -6.31 -13.90 -18.23
C PHE A 152 -5.33 -12.87 -17.72
N GLY A 153 -5.67 -12.26 -16.61
CA GLY A 153 -4.80 -11.33 -15.89
C GLY A 153 -4.52 -11.83 -14.48
N TYR A 154 -3.32 -11.58 -14.00
CA TYR A 154 -2.91 -11.93 -12.65
C TYR A 154 -2.32 -10.73 -11.95
N GLN A 155 -2.61 -10.61 -10.65
CA GLN A 155 -2.01 -9.62 -9.77
C GLN A 155 -1.55 -10.33 -8.51
N TYR A 156 -0.47 -9.86 -7.92
CA TYR A 156 0.05 -10.45 -6.68
C TYR A 156 0.25 -9.39 -5.60
N PHE A 157 0.10 -9.83 -4.36
CA PHE A 157 0.44 -9.04 -3.19
C PHE A 157 1.19 -9.91 -2.18
N THR A 158 2.36 -9.46 -1.75
CA THR A 158 3.24 -10.22 -0.85
C THR A 158 4.04 -9.30 0.08
N SER A 159 4.84 -9.88 0.96
CA SER A 159 5.77 -9.16 1.84
C SER A 159 7.09 -9.87 2.01
N ASN A 160 8.11 -9.14 2.46
CA ASN A 160 9.44 -9.69 2.76
C ASN A 160 9.45 -10.63 3.98
N VAL A 161 8.42 -10.57 4.82
CA VAL A 161 8.27 -11.42 6.00
C VAL A 161 7.14 -12.42 5.80
N THR A 162 7.16 -13.52 6.56
CA THR A 162 6.01 -14.44 6.62
C THR A 162 4.86 -13.75 7.38
N PRO A 163 3.70 -13.57 6.76
CA PRO A 163 2.53 -13.05 7.43
C PRO A 163 2.02 -14.00 8.53
N ASP A 164 1.43 -13.42 9.57
CA ASP A 164 0.75 -14.17 10.63
C ASP A 164 -0.74 -14.39 10.29
N GLY A 165 -1.26 -13.65 9.30
CA GLY A 165 -2.62 -13.78 8.77
C GLY A 165 -2.77 -13.08 7.43
N PHE A 166 -3.85 -13.37 6.72
CA PHE A 166 -4.19 -12.75 5.44
C PHE A 166 -5.70 -12.66 5.25
N GLU A 167 -6.13 -11.76 4.36
CA GLU A 167 -7.48 -11.69 3.81
C GLU A 167 -7.42 -11.44 2.32
N CYS A 168 -8.19 -12.19 1.57
CA CYS A 168 -8.36 -11.98 0.14
C CYS A 168 -9.76 -11.43 -0.20
N LEU A 169 -10.68 -11.40 0.76
CA LEU A 169 -12.05 -10.92 0.55
C LEU A 169 -12.30 -9.62 1.30
N ARG A 170 -12.80 -8.62 0.58
CA ARG A 170 -13.11 -7.30 1.12
C ARG A 170 -14.08 -7.37 2.30
N ASP A 171 -15.14 -8.15 2.17
CA ASP A 171 -16.19 -8.25 3.21
C ASP A 171 -15.68 -8.98 4.46
N SER A 172 -14.69 -9.86 4.34
CA SER A 172 -14.03 -10.49 5.49
C SER A 172 -13.10 -9.52 6.21
N PHE A 173 -12.42 -8.64 5.46
CA PHE A 173 -11.54 -7.64 6.04
C PHE A 173 -12.33 -6.45 6.64
N LEU A 174 -13.20 -5.82 5.85
CA LEU A 174 -13.94 -4.64 6.28
C LEU A 174 -15.12 -4.99 7.20
N GLY A 175 -15.85 -6.04 6.86
CA GLY A 175 -17.11 -6.41 7.54
C GLY A 175 -18.34 -5.85 6.85
N ALA A 176 -19.48 -6.49 7.09
CA ALA A 176 -20.76 -6.06 6.54
C ALA A 176 -21.16 -4.66 7.06
N TYR A 177 -21.55 -3.78 6.15
CA TYR A 177 -21.94 -2.38 6.43
C TYR A 177 -20.83 -1.53 7.07
N ARG A 178 -19.55 -1.95 6.91
CA ARG A 178 -18.38 -1.20 7.37
C ARG A 178 -17.60 -0.63 6.19
N THR A 179 -16.68 0.26 6.50
CA THR A 179 -15.81 0.92 5.52
C THR A 179 -14.34 0.86 5.98
N GLU A 180 -13.45 1.42 5.19
CA GLU A 180 -12.02 1.39 5.42
C GLU A 180 -11.57 2.11 6.72
N ASP A 181 -12.43 2.95 7.32
CA ASP A 181 -12.15 3.62 8.60
C ASP A 181 -12.38 2.73 9.83
N ASN A 182 -13.16 1.65 9.68
CA ASN A 182 -13.50 0.74 10.79
C ASN A 182 -13.50 -0.74 10.41
N PRO A 183 -12.42 -1.28 9.81
CA PRO A 183 -12.38 -2.67 9.33
C PRO A 183 -12.43 -3.67 10.48
N ILE A 184 -13.29 -4.69 10.33
CA ILE A 184 -13.54 -5.70 11.36
C ILE A 184 -12.29 -6.54 11.69
N ALA A 185 -11.45 -6.85 10.68
CA ALA A 185 -10.23 -7.62 10.88
C ALA A 185 -9.24 -6.86 11.79
N VAL A 186 -9.10 -5.55 11.58
CA VAL A 186 -8.24 -4.71 12.42
C VAL A 186 -8.82 -4.56 13.82
N GLU A 187 -10.13 -4.35 13.95
CA GLU A 187 -10.80 -4.26 15.26
C GLU A 187 -10.63 -5.56 16.08
N ARG A 188 -10.82 -6.73 15.45
CA ARG A 188 -10.58 -8.03 16.07
C ARG A 188 -9.10 -8.29 16.38
N GLY A 189 -8.20 -7.72 15.59
CA GLY A 189 -6.76 -7.95 15.66
C GLY A 189 -6.32 -9.23 14.97
N THR A 190 -7.14 -9.79 14.08
CA THR A 190 -6.80 -11.01 13.34
C THR A 190 -7.54 -11.08 12.01
N CYS A 191 -6.85 -11.55 10.99
CA CYS A 191 -7.41 -11.98 9.72
C CYS A 191 -8.01 -13.38 9.82
N SER A 192 -9.00 -13.69 8.97
CA SER A 192 -9.70 -15.00 8.96
C SER A 192 -9.13 -16.01 7.97
N GLY A 193 -8.26 -15.57 7.08
CA GLY A 193 -7.69 -16.41 6.02
C GLY A 193 -8.66 -16.66 4.87
N SER A 194 -9.48 -15.67 4.55
CA SER A 194 -10.49 -15.79 3.48
C SER A 194 -9.85 -15.80 2.08
N HIS A 195 -10.34 -16.68 1.23
CA HIS A 195 -10.04 -16.74 -0.21
C HIS A 195 -11.12 -17.54 -0.92
N GLU A 196 -11.51 -17.16 -2.12
CA GLU A 196 -12.48 -17.92 -2.93
C GLU A 196 -12.55 -17.43 -4.39
N LEU A 197 -13.37 -18.10 -5.18
CA LEU A 197 -13.79 -17.64 -6.52
C LEU A 197 -15.00 -16.73 -6.38
N GLY A 198 -14.99 -15.63 -7.16
CA GLY A 198 -16.05 -14.62 -7.09
C GLY A 198 -15.90 -13.73 -5.86
N ASN A 199 -16.90 -12.86 -5.66
CA ASN A 199 -16.90 -11.89 -4.56
C ASN A 199 -15.99 -10.67 -4.78
N ASN A 200 -15.93 -9.76 -3.81
CA ASN A 200 -15.04 -8.60 -3.82
C ASN A 200 -13.68 -8.95 -3.25
N HIS A 201 -12.64 -8.79 -4.04
CA HIS A 201 -11.30 -9.16 -3.66
C HIS A 201 -10.49 -7.99 -3.12
N CYS A 202 -9.69 -8.27 -2.09
CA CYS A 202 -8.69 -7.36 -1.54
C CYS A 202 -7.38 -8.12 -1.29
N GLY A 203 -6.33 -7.37 -1.04
CA GLY A 203 -5.06 -7.91 -0.54
C GLY A 203 -4.81 -7.34 0.85
N SER A 204 -4.79 -8.20 1.87
CA SER A 204 -4.37 -7.83 3.21
C SER A 204 -3.45 -8.88 3.79
N LEU A 205 -2.33 -8.44 4.32
CA LEU A 205 -1.35 -9.27 5.04
C LEU A 205 -1.20 -8.70 6.45
N GLN A 206 -1.31 -9.58 7.44
CA GLN A 206 -1.13 -9.25 8.85
C GLN A 206 0.27 -9.65 9.31
N LYS A 207 0.93 -8.79 10.09
CA LYS A 207 2.15 -9.11 10.82
C LYS A 207 2.08 -8.61 12.24
N ASP A 208 2.26 -9.53 13.19
CA ASP A 208 2.30 -9.20 14.61
C ASP A 208 3.75 -8.97 15.05
N LEU A 209 3.97 -7.84 15.70
CA LEU A 209 5.30 -7.38 16.12
C LEU A 209 5.34 -7.18 17.62
N VAL A 210 6.48 -7.54 18.19
CA VAL A 210 6.85 -7.19 19.57
C VAL A 210 8.04 -6.24 19.47
N LEU A 211 7.85 -4.99 19.85
CA LEU A 211 8.85 -3.92 19.73
C LEU A 211 9.40 -3.58 21.11
N ALA A 212 10.67 -3.86 21.35
CA ALA A 212 11.38 -3.39 22.54
C ALA A 212 11.47 -1.85 22.60
N PRO A 213 11.76 -1.25 23.75
CA PRO A 213 12.01 0.19 23.84
C PRO A 213 13.07 0.67 22.86
N GLY A 214 12.75 1.66 22.04
CA GLY A 214 13.65 2.22 21.02
C GLY A 214 13.82 1.40 19.75
N GLU A 215 13.27 0.19 19.69
CA GLU A 215 13.38 -0.70 18.53
C GLU A 215 12.65 -0.15 17.32
N GLU A 216 13.26 -0.35 16.14
CA GLU A 216 12.70 -0.03 14.85
C GLU A 216 12.67 -1.29 13.97
N VAL A 217 11.52 -1.54 13.34
CA VAL A 217 11.31 -2.65 12.41
C VAL A 217 10.92 -2.10 11.05
N ARG A 218 11.37 -2.77 9.99
CA ARG A 218 11.09 -2.45 8.59
C ARG A 218 10.40 -3.63 7.90
N LEU A 219 9.25 -3.37 7.28
CA LEU A 219 8.48 -4.31 6.50
C LEU A 219 8.35 -3.79 5.07
N ILE A 220 8.48 -4.67 4.09
CA ILE A 220 8.26 -4.33 2.69
C ILE A 220 7.06 -5.13 2.17
N PHE A 221 6.01 -4.43 1.76
CA PHE A 221 4.93 -5.03 0.99
C PHE A 221 5.15 -4.76 -0.50
N MET A 222 4.73 -5.68 -1.35
CA MET A 222 5.01 -5.70 -2.77
C MET A 222 3.72 -6.02 -3.52
N LEU A 223 3.25 -5.06 -4.30
CA LEU A 223 2.04 -5.16 -5.10
C LEU A 223 2.41 -5.06 -6.57
N GLY A 224 2.00 -6.00 -7.39
CA GLY A 224 2.33 -5.98 -8.81
C GLY A 224 1.37 -6.75 -9.70
N GLU A 225 1.55 -6.57 -11.01
CA GLU A 225 0.91 -7.38 -12.04
C GLU A 225 1.78 -8.58 -12.37
N GLY A 226 1.16 -9.74 -12.48
CA GLY A 226 1.79 -11.00 -12.81
C GLY A 226 1.30 -12.14 -11.91
N SER A 227 1.69 -13.35 -12.30
CA SER A 227 1.38 -14.58 -11.56
C SER A 227 2.14 -14.66 -10.23
N ARG A 228 1.79 -15.65 -9.41
CA ARG A 228 2.51 -16.00 -8.18
C ARG A 228 4.00 -16.20 -8.41
N GLU A 229 4.40 -16.78 -9.53
CA GLU A 229 5.82 -16.97 -9.87
C GLU A 229 6.54 -15.64 -10.11
N ALA A 230 5.87 -14.64 -10.68
CA ALA A 230 6.41 -13.29 -10.76
C ALA A 230 6.54 -12.67 -9.37
N GLY A 231 5.51 -12.81 -8.53
CA GLY A 231 5.52 -12.39 -7.14
C GLY A 231 6.66 -13.00 -6.32
N LYS A 232 6.96 -14.30 -6.51
CA LYS A 232 8.11 -14.97 -5.87
C LYS A 232 9.44 -14.32 -6.21
N LYS A 233 9.70 -14.07 -7.50
CA LYS A 233 10.94 -13.43 -7.96
C LYS A 233 11.11 -12.04 -7.36
N ILE A 234 10.04 -11.26 -7.34
CA ILE A 234 10.03 -9.92 -6.74
C ILE A 234 10.26 -10.00 -5.23
N ARG A 235 9.58 -10.93 -4.55
CA ARG A 235 9.77 -11.16 -3.12
C ARG A 235 11.20 -11.57 -2.79
N GLU A 236 11.81 -12.50 -3.53
CA GLU A 236 13.21 -12.88 -3.37
C GLU A 236 14.13 -11.67 -3.50
N LYS A 237 13.95 -10.85 -4.56
CA LYS A 237 14.76 -9.66 -4.80
C LYS A 237 14.66 -8.64 -3.68
N TYR A 238 13.43 -8.26 -3.28
CA TYR A 238 13.19 -7.17 -2.35
C TYR A 238 13.02 -7.61 -0.88
N SER A 239 13.23 -8.89 -0.59
CA SER A 239 13.48 -9.34 0.79
C SER A 239 14.83 -8.88 1.32
N ASP A 240 15.78 -8.62 0.44
CA ASP A 240 17.03 -7.94 0.79
C ASP A 240 16.80 -6.42 0.81
N MET A 241 16.94 -5.83 2.00
CA MET A 241 16.76 -4.38 2.22
C MET A 241 17.73 -3.53 1.39
N ALA A 242 18.92 -4.06 1.06
CA ALA A 242 19.87 -3.35 0.22
C ALA A 242 19.32 -3.11 -1.19
N ASN A 243 18.54 -4.06 -1.74
CA ASN A 243 17.92 -3.90 -3.05
C ASN A 243 16.80 -2.84 -3.02
N VAL A 244 16.05 -2.73 -1.92
CA VAL A 244 15.05 -1.69 -1.74
C VAL A 244 15.72 -0.32 -1.67
N ASP A 245 16.80 -0.19 -0.88
CA ASP A 245 17.55 1.05 -0.74
C ASP A 245 18.22 1.45 -2.07
N ALA A 246 18.76 0.48 -2.82
CA ALA A 246 19.36 0.72 -4.14
C ALA A 246 18.30 1.20 -5.16
N ALA A 247 17.12 0.58 -5.17
CA ALA A 247 16.02 0.99 -6.05
C ALA A 247 15.54 2.42 -5.75
N TYR A 248 15.45 2.78 -4.47
CA TYR A 248 15.10 4.15 -4.07
C TYR A 248 16.19 5.16 -4.46
N ALA A 249 17.47 4.82 -4.25
CA ALA A 249 18.58 5.66 -4.64
C ALA A 249 18.62 5.87 -6.17
N GLN A 250 18.46 4.80 -6.96
CA GLN A 250 18.39 4.88 -8.42
C GLN A 250 17.26 5.80 -8.91
N LEU A 251 16.09 5.69 -8.33
CA LEU A 251 14.94 6.54 -8.64
C LEU A 251 15.24 8.01 -8.34
N LYS A 252 15.84 8.28 -7.18
CA LYS A 252 16.21 9.61 -6.76
C LYS A 252 17.28 10.21 -7.69
N ASP A 253 18.34 9.46 -7.97
CA ASP A 253 19.42 9.89 -8.86
C ASP A 253 18.92 10.19 -10.28
N TYR A 254 17.98 9.38 -10.80
CA TYR A 254 17.34 9.62 -12.08
C TYR A 254 16.67 10.99 -12.13
N TRP A 255 15.86 11.32 -11.15
CA TRP A 255 15.15 12.59 -11.10
C TRP A 255 16.08 13.77 -10.84
N GLU A 256 17.05 13.63 -9.95
CA GLU A 256 18.06 14.67 -9.69
C GLU A 256 18.85 15.00 -10.99
N ASN A 257 19.25 13.98 -11.75
CA ASN A 257 19.90 14.16 -13.03
C ASN A 257 19.00 14.83 -14.08
N LYS A 258 17.71 14.51 -14.09
CA LYS A 258 16.73 15.18 -14.97
C LYS A 258 16.59 16.65 -14.63
N PHE A 259 16.40 16.98 -13.36
CA PHE A 259 16.29 18.36 -12.90
C PHE A 259 17.58 19.17 -13.13
N ALA A 260 18.72 18.55 -13.01
CA ALA A 260 20.01 19.22 -13.23
C ALA A 260 20.21 19.71 -14.68
N GLN A 261 19.44 19.19 -15.65
CA GLN A 261 19.58 19.59 -17.06
C GLN A 261 19.12 21.03 -17.32
N LEU A 262 18.16 21.54 -16.55
CA LEU A 262 17.71 22.93 -16.64
C LEU A 262 17.47 23.48 -15.24
N GLN A 263 18.34 24.41 -14.85
CA GLN A 263 18.20 25.13 -13.59
C GLN A 263 18.30 26.64 -13.83
N ILE A 264 17.35 27.36 -13.28
CA ILE A 264 17.38 28.83 -13.32
C ILE A 264 17.51 29.42 -11.91
N LYS A 265 18.09 30.59 -11.80
CA LYS A 265 18.14 31.39 -10.59
C LYS A 265 17.78 32.82 -10.93
N THR A 266 16.60 33.24 -10.53
CA THR A 266 16.07 34.60 -10.71
C THR A 266 15.72 35.21 -9.36
N PRO A 267 15.46 36.52 -9.27
CA PRO A 267 14.93 37.13 -8.05
C PRO A 267 13.54 36.64 -7.64
N ASN A 268 12.80 35.96 -8.52
CA ASN A 268 11.47 35.45 -8.25
C ASN A 268 11.57 33.96 -7.86
N GLU A 269 11.44 33.66 -6.57
CA GLU A 269 11.52 32.27 -6.04
C GLU A 269 10.42 31.36 -6.58
N GLY A 270 9.20 31.89 -6.80
CA GLY A 270 8.10 31.11 -7.39
C GLY A 270 8.41 30.65 -8.82
N MET A 271 9.05 31.51 -9.63
CA MET A 271 9.53 31.17 -10.97
C MET A 271 10.63 30.12 -10.91
N ASN A 272 11.58 30.26 -9.97
CA ASN A 272 12.64 29.28 -9.78
C ASN A 272 12.07 27.91 -9.42
N THR A 273 11.14 27.84 -8.48
CA THR A 273 10.47 26.59 -8.08
C THR A 273 9.70 25.98 -9.25
N LEU A 274 8.94 26.79 -9.98
CA LEU A 274 8.15 26.29 -11.11
C LEU A 274 9.05 25.68 -12.19
N ILE A 275 10.08 26.41 -12.63
CA ILE A 275 10.96 25.94 -13.71
C ILE A 275 11.87 24.80 -13.23
N ASN A 276 12.44 24.89 -12.04
CA ASN A 276 13.41 23.90 -11.56
C ASN A 276 12.77 22.57 -11.10
N THR A 277 11.45 22.53 -10.93
CA THR A 277 10.76 21.35 -10.39
C THR A 277 9.66 20.83 -11.30
N TRP A 278 8.89 21.70 -11.98
CA TRP A 278 7.67 21.31 -12.68
C TRP A 278 7.75 21.38 -14.20
N ASN A 279 8.82 21.93 -14.75
CA ASN A 279 9.00 22.09 -16.20
C ASN A 279 9.82 20.94 -16.79
N LEU A 280 9.28 19.71 -16.68
CA LEU A 280 9.89 18.50 -17.24
C LEU A 280 9.18 18.02 -18.49
#